data_78e72a31611accd8d8115e44070a8439
#
_entry.id   78e72a31611accd8d8115e44070a8439
#
_cell.length_a   1.000
_cell.length_b   1.000
_cell.length_c   1.000
_cell.angle_alpha   90.00
_cell.angle_beta   90.00
_cell.angle_gamma   90.00
#
_symmetry.space_group_name_H-M   'P 1'
#
loop_
_entity.id
_entity.type
_entity.pdbx_description
1 polymer ?
#
loop_
_entity_poly.entity_id
_entity_poly.type
_entity_poly.pdbx_seq_one_letter_code
_entity_poly.pdbx_strand_id
1 'polypeptide(L)'
;MNHKNKETTFSMFPENVGSIIFSLSTEALVWLDGTTRDDSGTQVANRWFFHDLLVRMQFSNESEESGIPDTHLSEASPPHSSFPHFVFRRPLLLHVGQMQYSEELLSALWSLGRKRVRNLLQRMELLGLVRTYPSRIASYMTFPCIDGWTLHEKGFIVNPYHVKQAERNEQEGRG
;
A
#
# COMPACT_ATOMS: atom_id res chain seq x y z
N MET A 1 11.49 21.24 -29.29
CA MET A 1 11.62 20.95 -27.85
C MET A 1 10.69 19.81 -27.51
N ASN A 2 11.23 18.60 -27.35
CA ASN A 2 10.44 17.42 -27.03
C ASN A 2 10.16 17.41 -25.53
N HIS A 3 8.97 17.81 -25.12
CA HIS A 3 8.42 17.46 -23.81
C HIS A 3 8.18 15.96 -23.80
N LYS A 4 9.11 15.21 -23.25
CA LYS A 4 8.84 13.83 -22.84
C LYS A 4 7.81 13.90 -21.71
N ASN A 5 6.53 13.69 -22.04
CA ASN A 5 5.53 13.34 -21.07
C ASN A 5 6.02 12.07 -20.39
N LYS A 6 6.45 12.20 -19.12
CA LYS A 6 6.69 11.07 -18.25
C LYS A 6 5.29 10.49 -17.98
N GLU A 7 4.91 9.49 -18.76
CA GLU A 7 3.70 8.72 -18.47
C GLU A 7 3.85 8.16 -17.07
N THR A 8 3.12 8.74 -16.13
CA THR A 8 3.01 8.23 -14.78
C THR A 8 2.20 6.95 -14.88
N THR A 9 2.88 5.82 -14.93
CA THR A 9 2.23 4.52 -14.93
C THR A 9 1.57 4.35 -13.56
N PHE A 10 0.26 4.53 -13.50
CA PHE A 10 -0.52 4.26 -12.29
C PHE A 10 -0.47 2.76 -12.01
N SER A 11 0.00 2.39 -10.84
CA SER A 11 -0.20 1.03 -10.32
C SER A 11 -1.70 0.78 -10.23
N MET A 12 -2.18 -0.27 -10.86
CA MET A 12 -3.59 -0.63 -10.86
C MET A 12 -3.88 -1.65 -9.77
N PHE A 13 -5.10 -1.62 -9.23
CA PHE A 13 -5.59 -2.68 -8.36
C PHE A 13 -5.62 -4.03 -9.10
N PRO A 14 -5.47 -5.16 -8.37
CA PRO A 14 -5.71 -6.47 -8.96
C PRO A 14 -7.09 -6.53 -9.63
N GLU A 15 -7.18 -7.19 -10.78
CA GLU A 15 -8.40 -7.23 -11.61
C GLU A 15 -9.61 -7.83 -10.89
N ASN A 16 -9.38 -8.69 -9.90
CA ASN A 16 -10.42 -9.31 -9.09
C ASN A 16 -10.96 -8.41 -7.96
N VAL A 17 -10.36 -7.25 -7.70
CA VAL A 17 -10.87 -6.28 -6.71
C VAL A 17 -11.94 -5.40 -7.34
N GLY A 18 -13.17 -5.50 -6.85
CA GLY A 18 -14.31 -4.74 -7.37
C GLY A 18 -14.48 -3.38 -6.71
N SER A 19 -14.45 -3.33 -5.38
CA SER A 19 -14.62 -2.09 -4.63
C SER A 19 -13.88 -2.14 -3.29
N ILE A 20 -13.51 -0.98 -2.77
CA ILE A 20 -12.90 -0.83 -1.44
C ILE A 20 -13.73 0.20 -0.68
N ILE A 21 -14.09 -0.12 0.56
CA ILE A 21 -14.86 0.76 1.44
C ILE A 21 -13.92 1.37 2.47
N PHE A 22 -13.92 2.70 2.56
CA PHE A 22 -13.08 3.46 3.47
C PHE A 22 -13.90 4.17 4.54
N SER A 23 -13.36 4.24 5.75
CA SER A 23 -13.76 5.14 6.82
C SER A 23 -12.65 6.16 7.05
N LEU A 24 -12.81 7.36 6.53
CA LEU A 24 -11.81 8.43 6.58
C LEU A 24 -12.29 9.59 7.47
N SER A 25 -11.40 10.13 8.29
CA SER A 25 -11.64 11.37 8.99
C SER A 25 -11.61 12.57 8.02
N THR A 26 -12.24 13.68 8.40
CA THR A 26 -12.17 14.93 7.63
C THR A 26 -10.72 15.41 7.46
N GLU A 27 -9.90 15.26 8.51
CA GLU A 27 -8.47 15.62 8.46
C GLU A 27 -7.69 14.77 7.45
N ALA A 28 -7.99 13.46 7.40
CA ALA A 28 -7.39 12.56 6.42
C ALA A 28 -7.78 12.97 4.98
N LEU A 29 -9.05 13.32 4.74
CA LEU A 29 -9.53 13.78 3.44
C LEU A 29 -8.83 15.08 3.02
N VAL A 30 -8.73 16.06 3.91
CA VAL A 30 -8.03 17.32 3.64
C VAL A 30 -6.56 17.09 3.30
N TRP A 31 -5.90 16.19 4.04
CA TRP A 31 -4.51 15.86 3.77
C TRP A 31 -4.33 15.15 2.41
N LEU A 32 -5.22 14.20 2.08
CA LEU A 32 -5.20 13.48 0.80
C LEU A 32 -5.38 14.42 -0.41
N ASP A 33 -6.13 15.51 -0.25
CA ASP A 33 -6.30 16.55 -1.28
C ASP A 33 -5.11 17.51 -1.39
N GLY A 34 -4.20 17.47 -0.43
CA GLY A 34 -2.96 18.24 -0.45
C GLY A 34 -1.89 17.62 -1.34
N THR A 35 -0.72 18.27 -1.36
CA THR A 35 0.44 17.84 -2.14
C THR A 35 1.71 17.80 -1.28
N THR A 36 2.64 16.94 -1.67
CA THR A 36 4.01 16.89 -1.15
C THR A 36 4.97 17.09 -2.32
N ARG A 37 6.02 17.88 -2.13
CA ARG A 37 7.08 18.03 -3.14
C ARG A 37 8.04 16.85 -3.05
N ASP A 38 8.39 16.27 -4.18
CA ASP A 38 9.48 15.29 -4.26
C ASP A 38 10.87 15.97 -4.22
N ASP A 39 11.94 15.19 -4.27
CA ASP A 39 13.30 15.73 -4.22
C ASP A 39 13.70 16.45 -5.52
N SER A 40 12.95 16.26 -6.61
CA SER A 40 13.07 17.02 -7.85
C SER A 40 12.34 18.36 -7.82
N GLY A 41 11.57 18.66 -6.76
CA GLY A 41 10.72 19.83 -6.62
C GLY A 41 9.34 19.70 -7.24
N THR A 42 8.99 18.54 -7.81
CA THR A 42 7.67 18.27 -8.39
C THR A 42 6.63 18.10 -7.29
N GLN A 43 5.47 18.73 -7.45
CA GLN A 43 4.34 18.53 -6.54
C GLN A 43 3.62 17.24 -6.89
N VAL A 44 3.51 16.35 -5.91
CA VAL A 44 2.82 15.06 -6.01
C VAL A 44 1.63 15.08 -5.08
N ALA A 45 0.46 14.69 -5.55
CA ALA A 45 -0.74 14.59 -4.72
C ALA A 45 -0.54 13.56 -3.59
N ASN A 46 -0.92 13.92 -2.35
CA ASN A 46 -0.75 13.01 -1.20
C ASN A 46 -1.54 11.70 -1.38
N ARG A 47 -2.72 11.77 -2.02
CA ARG A 47 -3.51 10.60 -2.39
C ARG A 47 -2.76 9.62 -3.30
N TRP A 48 -1.80 10.10 -4.10
CA TRP A 48 -0.99 9.22 -4.95
C TRP A 48 -0.08 8.31 -4.10
N PHE A 49 0.57 8.85 -3.07
CA PHE A 49 1.40 8.06 -2.16
C PHE A 49 0.57 7.00 -1.42
N PHE A 50 -0.61 7.40 -0.93
CA PHE A 50 -1.52 6.47 -0.27
C PHE A 50 -2.05 5.39 -1.22
N HIS A 51 -2.43 5.76 -2.43
CA HIS A 51 -2.86 4.83 -3.47
C HIS A 51 -1.75 3.84 -3.84
N ASP A 52 -0.50 4.31 -3.99
CA ASP A 52 0.64 3.44 -4.30
C ASP A 52 0.89 2.37 -3.22
N LEU A 53 0.68 2.70 -1.95
CA LEU A 53 0.70 1.72 -0.87
C LEU A 53 -0.48 0.73 -0.97
N LEU A 54 -1.68 1.27 -1.19
CA LEU A 54 -2.92 0.50 -1.16
C LEU A 54 -2.97 -0.59 -2.23
N VAL A 55 -2.54 -0.29 -3.45
CA VAL A 55 -2.53 -1.27 -4.56
C VAL A 55 -1.60 -2.47 -4.31
N ARG A 56 -0.69 -2.37 -3.34
CA ARG A 56 0.26 -3.42 -2.96
C ARG A 56 -0.19 -4.24 -1.75
N MET A 57 -1.37 -3.93 -1.20
CA MET A 57 -1.94 -4.69 -0.10
C MET A 57 -2.31 -6.11 -0.55
N GLN A 58 -2.17 -7.07 0.35
CA GLN A 58 -2.65 -8.45 0.13
C GLN A 58 -4.17 -8.48 0.23
N PHE A 59 -4.87 -8.65 -0.89
CA PHE A 59 -6.34 -8.66 -0.96
C PHE A 59 -6.95 -10.04 -0.75
N SER A 60 -6.20 -11.13 -1.02
CA SER A 60 -6.67 -12.50 -0.87
C SER A 60 -5.55 -13.43 -0.43
N ASN A 61 -5.89 -14.57 0.17
CA ASN A 61 -4.97 -15.64 0.52
C ASN A 61 -4.75 -16.57 -0.69
N GLU A 62 -4.27 -16.08 -1.81
CA GLU A 62 -4.05 -16.90 -3.01
C GLU A 62 -2.94 -17.95 -2.87
N SER A 63 -2.30 -18.03 -1.70
CA SER A 63 -1.27 -19.06 -1.43
C SER A 63 -1.84 -20.48 -1.31
N GLU A 64 -3.15 -20.67 -1.27
CA GLU A 64 -3.76 -22.01 -1.06
C GLU A 64 -4.26 -22.70 -2.36
N GLU A 65 -4.30 -22.00 -3.50
CA GLU A 65 -4.82 -22.60 -4.76
C GLU A 65 -3.78 -22.89 -5.84
N SER A 66 -2.53 -22.50 -5.66
CA SER A 66 -1.45 -22.96 -6.55
C SER A 66 -0.84 -24.26 -6.03
N GLY A 67 -1.56 -25.34 -6.13
CA GLY A 67 -0.99 -26.67 -6.14
C GLY A 67 -0.10 -26.81 -7.38
N ILE A 68 1.12 -26.27 -7.33
CA ILE A 68 2.14 -26.53 -8.33
C ILE A 68 2.88 -27.79 -7.87
N PRO A 69 2.77 -28.92 -8.59
CA PRO A 69 3.70 -30.00 -8.37
C PRO A 69 5.09 -29.57 -8.78
N ASP A 70 6.05 -29.79 -7.89
CA ASP A 70 7.47 -29.70 -8.19
C ASP A 70 7.78 -30.42 -9.50
N THR A 71 8.08 -29.67 -10.57
CA THR A 71 8.88 -30.23 -11.67
C THR A 71 9.44 -29.13 -12.58
N HIS A 72 10.75 -29.11 -12.65
CA HIS A 72 11.61 -28.62 -13.73
C HIS A 72 11.73 -27.12 -14.01
N LEU A 73 12.91 -26.62 -13.65
CA LEU A 73 13.66 -25.58 -14.31
C LEU A 73 13.39 -25.54 -15.83
N SER A 74 12.65 -24.52 -16.26
CA SER A 74 12.66 -24.08 -17.64
C SER A 74 12.65 -22.56 -17.64
N GLU A 75 13.74 -22.01 -18.19
CA GLU A 75 13.86 -20.59 -18.51
C GLU A 75 12.79 -20.22 -19.54
N ALA A 76 11.68 -19.73 -19.08
CA ALA A 76 10.70 -19.04 -19.92
C ALA A 76 10.45 -17.66 -19.32
N SER A 77 10.94 -16.64 -20.00
CA SER A 77 10.68 -15.24 -19.68
C SER A 77 9.18 -15.00 -19.48
N PRO A 78 8.76 -14.38 -18.35
CA PRO A 78 7.36 -14.06 -18.15
C PRO A 78 6.92 -12.98 -19.13
N PRO A 79 5.67 -13.03 -19.62
CA PRO A 79 5.13 -11.99 -20.49
C PRO A 79 5.07 -10.65 -19.73
N HIS A 80 5.49 -9.62 -20.41
CA HIS A 80 5.51 -8.21 -20.10
C HIS A 80 4.44 -7.71 -19.11
N SER A 81 4.67 -7.82 -17.82
CA SER A 81 4.08 -6.95 -16.84
C SER A 81 5.10 -5.87 -16.48
N SER A 82 4.84 -4.66 -16.92
CA SER A 82 5.73 -3.50 -16.80
C SER A 82 5.77 -2.91 -15.38
N PHE A 83 5.66 -3.74 -14.35
CA PHE A 83 5.76 -3.30 -12.96
C PHE A 83 7.13 -3.67 -12.40
N PRO A 84 7.84 -2.73 -11.76
CA PRO A 84 8.99 -3.11 -10.98
C PRO A 84 8.52 -4.06 -9.88
N HIS A 85 8.79 -5.34 -10.06
CA HIS A 85 8.58 -6.32 -9.01
C HIS A 85 9.46 -5.91 -7.82
N PHE A 86 8.83 -5.58 -6.68
CA PHE A 86 9.57 -5.40 -5.46
C PHE A 86 10.18 -6.73 -5.04
N VAL A 87 11.46 -6.87 -5.23
CA VAL A 87 12.20 -8.00 -4.71
C VAL A 87 12.67 -7.65 -3.31
N PHE A 88 11.94 -8.09 -2.30
CA PHE A 88 12.41 -8.02 -0.93
C PHE A 88 13.49 -9.08 -0.71
N ARG A 89 14.60 -8.70 -0.06
CA ARG A 89 15.65 -9.66 0.31
C ARG A 89 15.12 -10.78 1.22
N ARG A 90 14.07 -10.50 1.99
CA ARG A 90 13.36 -11.45 2.86
C ARG A 90 11.87 -11.20 2.72
N PRO A 91 11.19 -11.94 1.84
CA PRO A 91 9.75 -11.83 1.69
C PRO A 91 9.08 -12.34 2.97
N LEU A 92 8.05 -11.60 3.43
CA LEU A 92 7.17 -12.03 4.52
C LEU A 92 6.00 -12.82 3.95
N LEU A 93 5.55 -13.81 4.70
CA LEU A 93 4.24 -14.38 4.50
C LEU A 93 3.20 -13.37 5.03
N LEU A 94 2.56 -12.65 4.12
CA LEU A 94 1.58 -11.63 4.45
C LEU A 94 0.20 -12.26 4.67
N HIS A 95 -0.50 -11.74 5.67
CA HIS A 95 -1.93 -11.97 5.83
C HIS A 95 -2.73 -10.96 4.99
N VAL A 96 -3.97 -11.32 4.69
CA VAL A 96 -4.92 -10.43 4.01
C VAL A 96 -5.05 -9.11 4.78
N GLY A 97 -4.96 -7.98 4.08
CA GLY A 97 -4.97 -6.65 4.67
C GLY A 97 -3.58 -6.11 5.07
N GLN A 98 -2.51 -6.86 4.82
CA GLN A 98 -1.14 -6.44 5.08
C GLN A 98 -0.39 -6.10 3.79
N MET A 99 0.63 -5.25 3.92
CA MET A 99 1.60 -4.92 2.88
C MET A 99 3.00 -4.93 3.46
N GLN A 100 3.93 -5.63 2.82
CA GLN A 100 5.35 -5.51 3.15
C GLN A 100 5.92 -4.23 2.54
N TYR A 101 6.77 -3.51 3.28
CA TYR A 101 7.44 -2.31 2.78
C TYR A 101 8.89 -2.21 3.23
N SER A 102 9.62 -1.34 2.55
CA SER A 102 10.96 -0.89 2.93
C SER A 102 11.05 0.61 2.68
N GLU A 103 11.57 1.37 3.64
CA GLU A 103 11.80 2.81 3.46
C GLU A 103 12.74 3.10 2.27
N GLU A 104 13.67 2.20 2.01
CA GLU A 104 14.59 2.30 0.88
C GLU A 104 13.87 2.17 -0.46
N LEU A 105 12.99 1.16 -0.59
CA LEU A 105 12.21 0.95 -1.79
C LEU A 105 11.22 2.09 -2.03
N LEU A 106 10.52 2.54 -0.98
CA LEU A 106 9.61 3.69 -1.08
C LEU A 106 10.37 4.98 -1.42
N SER A 107 11.58 5.17 -0.88
CA SER A 107 12.45 6.29 -1.21
C SER A 107 12.78 6.32 -2.71
N ALA A 108 13.15 5.19 -3.28
CA ALA A 108 13.46 5.08 -4.70
C ALA A 108 12.23 5.34 -5.58
N LEU A 109 11.06 4.76 -5.22
CA LEU A 109 9.83 4.92 -5.97
C LEU A 109 9.25 6.32 -5.95
N TRP A 110 9.24 6.91 -4.77
CA TRP A 110 8.59 8.20 -4.53
C TRP A 110 9.51 9.39 -4.83
N SER A 111 10.77 9.12 -5.17
CA SER A 111 11.79 10.16 -5.34
C SER A 111 11.87 11.08 -4.12
N LEU A 112 11.86 10.47 -2.93
CA LEU A 112 11.95 11.12 -1.63
C LEU A 112 13.12 10.54 -0.84
N GLY A 113 13.89 11.40 -0.15
CA GLY A 113 14.87 10.91 0.83
C GLY A 113 14.21 10.08 1.95
N ARG A 114 14.89 9.08 2.50
CA ARG A 114 14.36 8.16 3.53
C ARG A 114 13.71 8.88 4.72
N LYS A 115 14.30 9.99 5.18
CA LYS A 115 13.73 10.79 6.29
C LYS A 115 12.34 11.34 5.91
N ARG A 116 12.19 11.81 4.66
CA ARG A 116 10.91 12.32 4.16
C ARG A 116 9.88 11.23 3.99
N VAL A 117 10.28 10.03 3.51
CA VAL A 117 9.41 8.84 3.47
C VAL A 117 8.90 8.52 4.87
N ARG A 118 9.80 8.45 5.86
CA ARG A 118 9.41 8.19 7.25
C ARG A 118 8.43 9.22 7.80
N ASN A 119 8.69 10.51 7.58
CA ASN A 119 7.78 11.57 8.01
C ASN A 119 6.41 11.46 7.34
N LEU A 120 6.38 11.08 6.04
CA LEU A 120 5.13 10.89 5.30
C LEU A 120 4.33 9.70 5.85
N LEU A 121 5.00 8.57 6.12
CA LEU A 121 4.37 7.40 6.75
C LEU A 121 3.85 7.73 8.16
N GLN A 122 4.61 8.44 8.98
CA GLN A 122 4.17 8.90 10.30
C GLN A 122 2.93 9.82 10.19
N ARG A 123 2.90 10.69 9.20
CA ARG A 123 1.72 11.54 8.98
C ARG A 123 0.50 10.71 8.59
N MET A 124 0.65 9.74 7.70
CA MET A 124 -0.43 8.82 7.35
C MET A 124 -0.90 8.00 8.56
N GLU A 125 0.01 7.63 9.43
CA GLU A 125 -0.29 6.87 10.66
C GLU A 125 -1.09 7.72 11.66
N LEU A 126 -0.70 8.97 11.89
CA LEU A 126 -1.45 9.92 12.70
C LEU A 126 -2.87 10.17 12.17
N LEU A 127 -3.04 10.17 10.87
CA LEU A 127 -4.34 10.31 10.20
C LEU A 127 -5.15 8.99 10.16
N GLY A 128 -4.57 7.89 10.64
CA GLY A 128 -5.17 6.56 10.66
C GLY A 128 -5.35 5.92 9.29
N LEU A 129 -4.61 6.35 8.31
CA LEU A 129 -4.61 5.76 6.98
C LEU A 129 -3.86 4.44 6.95
N VAL A 130 -2.71 4.39 7.64
CA VAL A 130 -1.87 3.20 7.76
C VAL A 130 -1.47 2.98 9.22
N ARG A 131 -1.04 1.77 9.55
CA ARG A 131 -0.32 1.45 10.77
C ARG A 131 0.91 0.66 10.42
N THR A 132 2.07 1.16 10.82
CA THR A 132 3.36 0.57 10.47
C THR A 132 3.89 -0.33 11.58
N TYR A 133 4.54 -1.42 11.17
CA TYR A 133 5.20 -2.37 12.06
C TYR A 133 6.65 -2.53 11.58
N PRO A 134 7.52 -1.59 11.99
CA PRO A 134 8.92 -1.60 11.56
C PRO A 134 9.69 -2.76 12.21
N SER A 135 10.58 -3.38 11.45
CA SER A 135 11.45 -4.45 11.90
C SER A 135 12.81 -4.35 11.22
N ARG A 136 13.85 -4.88 11.87
CA ARG A 136 15.19 -4.97 11.27
C ARG A 136 15.26 -5.94 10.12
N ILE A 137 14.36 -6.91 10.08
CA ILE A 137 14.39 -8.00 9.09
C ILE A 137 13.47 -7.67 7.93
N ALA A 138 12.20 -7.38 8.23
CA ALA A 138 11.19 -7.05 7.25
C ALA A 138 10.04 -6.30 7.91
N SER A 139 9.69 -5.14 7.38
CA SER A 139 8.63 -4.29 7.90
C SER A 139 7.35 -4.52 7.11
N TYR A 140 6.22 -4.42 7.80
CA TYR A 140 4.91 -4.47 7.15
C TYR A 140 4.00 -3.37 7.69
N MET A 141 2.91 -3.12 6.99
CA MET A 141 1.86 -2.19 7.41
C MET A 141 0.48 -2.76 7.17
N THR A 142 -0.50 -2.19 7.85
CA THR A 142 -1.93 -2.44 7.70
C THR A 142 -2.67 -1.14 7.40
N PHE A 143 -3.93 -1.24 6.99
CA PHE A 143 -4.74 -0.09 6.57
C PHE A 143 -6.01 0.00 7.42
N PRO A 144 -5.93 0.56 8.65
CA PRO A 144 -7.08 0.60 9.57
C PRO A 144 -8.25 1.45 9.08
N CYS A 145 -8.04 2.32 8.09
CA CYS A 145 -9.09 3.12 7.46
C CYS A 145 -9.96 2.34 6.46
N ILE A 146 -9.61 1.10 6.15
CA ILE A 146 -10.37 0.25 5.23
C ILE A 146 -11.33 -0.62 6.03
N ASP A 147 -12.63 -0.54 5.75
CA ASP A 147 -13.64 -1.39 6.34
C ASP A 147 -13.61 -2.80 5.74
N GLY A 148 -13.41 -2.86 4.43
CA GLY A 148 -13.33 -4.10 3.67
C GLY A 148 -13.32 -3.83 2.18
N TRP A 149 -13.34 -4.90 1.41
CA TRP A 149 -13.35 -4.84 -0.06
C TRP A 149 -14.13 -6.01 -0.65
N THR A 150 -14.53 -5.87 -1.92
CA THR A 150 -15.17 -6.95 -2.66
C THR A 150 -14.18 -7.62 -3.61
N LEU A 151 -14.19 -8.94 -3.62
CA LEU A 151 -13.54 -9.75 -4.65
C LEU A 151 -14.61 -10.35 -5.56
N HIS A 152 -14.40 -10.34 -6.87
CA HIS A 152 -15.39 -10.75 -7.87
C HIS A 152 -15.97 -12.16 -7.62
N GLU A 153 -15.14 -13.10 -7.15
CA GLU A 153 -15.56 -14.49 -6.93
C GLU A 153 -15.90 -14.83 -5.46
N LYS A 154 -15.40 -14.02 -4.52
CA LYS A 154 -15.49 -14.32 -3.08
C LYS A 154 -16.45 -13.38 -2.32
N GLY A 155 -16.99 -12.35 -2.99
CA GLY A 155 -17.87 -11.37 -2.37
C GLY A 155 -17.13 -10.37 -1.46
N PHE A 156 -17.81 -9.88 -0.42
CA PHE A 156 -17.27 -8.90 0.49
C PHE A 156 -16.36 -9.52 1.55
N ILE A 157 -15.18 -8.99 1.71
CA ILE A 157 -14.20 -9.38 2.73
C ILE A 157 -14.05 -8.24 3.73
N VAL A 158 -14.26 -8.52 5.00
CA VAL A 158 -14.03 -7.57 6.09
C VAL A 158 -12.54 -7.46 6.36
N ASN A 159 -12.03 -6.23 6.48
CA ASN A 159 -10.64 -6.01 6.85
C ASN A 159 -10.41 -6.38 8.33
N PRO A 160 -9.56 -7.36 8.65
CA PRO A 160 -9.30 -7.76 10.03
C PRO A 160 -8.62 -6.66 10.87
N TYR A 161 -8.02 -5.66 10.22
CA TYR A 161 -7.30 -4.54 10.86
C TYR A 161 -8.12 -3.25 10.92
N HIS A 162 -9.40 -3.30 10.54
CA HIS A 162 -10.28 -2.14 10.62
C HIS A 162 -10.47 -1.70 12.08
N VAL A 163 -10.26 -0.41 12.32
CA VAL A 163 -10.52 0.22 13.62
C VAL A 163 -11.75 1.09 13.52
N LYS A 164 -12.83 0.70 14.20
CA LYS A 164 -14.04 1.51 14.27
C LYS A 164 -13.73 2.85 14.91
N GLN A 165 -14.25 3.94 14.35
CA GLN A 165 -14.03 5.32 14.86
C GLN A 165 -14.38 5.50 16.33
N ALA A 166 -15.29 4.68 16.88
CA ALA A 166 -15.68 4.74 18.29
C ALA A 166 -14.52 4.41 19.25
N GLU A 167 -13.62 3.50 18.87
CA GLU A 167 -12.48 3.11 19.71
C GLU A 167 -11.36 4.16 19.69
N ARG A 168 -11.33 5.02 18.68
CA ARG A 168 -10.36 6.11 18.53
C ARG A 168 -10.60 7.23 19.54
N ASN A 169 -11.87 7.59 19.74
CA ASN A 169 -12.25 8.66 20.67
C ASN A 169 -12.02 8.27 22.14
N GLU A 170 -12.02 6.97 22.47
CA GLU A 170 -11.74 6.49 23.83
C GLU A 170 -10.26 6.49 24.18
N GLN A 171 -9.36 6.37 23.20
CA GLN A 171 -7.92 6.42 23.42
C GLN A 171 -7.41 7.87 23.53
N GLU A 172 -8.02 8.83 22.86
CA GLU A 172 -7.67 10.26 22.97
C GLU A 172 -8.26 10.91 24.24
N GLY A 173 -9.32 10.34 24.81
CA GLY A 173 -9.97 10.85 26.05
C GLY A 173 -9.32 10.36 27.36
N ARG A 174 -8.27 9.53 27.32
CA ARG A 174 -7.55 9.01 28.49
C ARG A 174 -6.12 9.54 28.64
N GLY A 175 -5.86 10.67 28.03
CA GLY A 175 -4.59 11.37 28.21
C GLY A 175 -4.68 12.48 29.25
#